data_6fb1fa49b835c5ab9c4ae4010974d6a5
#
_entry.id   6fb1fa49b835c5ab9c4ae4010974d6a5
#
_cell.length_a   1.000
_cell.length_b   1.000
_cell.length_c   1.000
_cell.angle_alpha   90.00
_cell.angle_beta   90.00
_cell.angle_gamma   90.00
#
_symmetry.space_group_name_H-M   'P 1'
#
loop_
_entity.id
_entity.type
_entity.pdbx_description
1 polymer ?
#
loop_
_entity_poly.entity_id
_entity_poly.type
_entity_poly.pdbx_seq_one_letter_code
_entity_poly.pdbx_strand_id
1 'polypeptide(L)'
;LLDVRHVLLVPDVTNVELAKAKSELELIRKRIQDGEISFDQAAIEFSDDKDTRSNGGVLINPATGDTRFELTKLDPTLYNQILKLEEDQISTPLLDEERSGKRKYKIIKVTNRFDQHVADYAQDYVKIKDLALKEKQLDAIQKWMAEKITDTYVSVNRVHKACDFANKWIEE
;
A
#
# COMPACT_ATOMS: atom_id res chain seq x y z
N LEU A 1 -15.01 -6.38 34.28
CA LEU A 1 -13.57 -6.47 34.00
C LEU A 1 -13.25 -7.92 33.69
N LEU A 2 -12.71 -8.18 32.50
CA LEU A 2 -12.25 -9.51 32.06
C LEU A 2 -10.73 -9.47 32.03
N ASP A 3 -10.08 -10.38 32.75
CA ASP A 3 -8.63 -10.61 32.65
C ASP A 3 -8.44 -11.72 31.59
N VAL A 4 -7.88 -11.35 30.42
CA VAL A 4 -7.71 -12.27 29.29
C VAL A 4 -6.21 -12.56 29.14
N ARG A 5 -5.86 -13.86 29.19
CA ARG A 5 -4.50 -14.34 28.95
C ARG A 5 -4.50 -15.21 27.70
N HIS A 6 -3.49 -15.06 26.86
CA HIS A 6 -3.31 -15.92 25.69
C HIS A 6 -1.86 -16.37 25.58
N VAL A 7 -1.65 -17.52 24.98
CA VAL A 7 -0.34 -18.03 24.59
C VAL A 7 -0.28 -18.00 23.07
N LEU A 8 0.64 -17.22 22.52
CA LEU A 8 0.91 -17.16 21.09
C LEU A 8 2.12 -18.02 20.77
N LEU A 9 1.93 -19.07 19.98
CA LEU A 9 3.02 -19.86 19.40
C LEU A 9 3.17 -19.45 17.94
N VAL A 10 4.31 -18.82 17.62
CA VAL A 10 4.68 -18.52 16.23
C VAL A 10 5.66 -19.60 15.79
N PRO A 11 5.31 -20.48 14.84
CA PRO A 11 6.24 -21.48 14.34
C PRO A 11 7.38 -20.79 13.61
N ASP A 12 8.62 -21.11 14.01
CA ASP A 12 9.80 -20.67 13.29
C ASP A 12 9.93 -21.43 11.97
N VAL A 13 9.98 -20.71 10.86
CA VAL A 13 10.31 -21.30 9.56
C VAL A 13 11.79 -21.69 9.59
N THR A 14 12.07 -22.96 9.35
CA THR A 14 13.45 -23.46 9.38
C THR A 14 14.28 -22.91 8.22
N ASN A 15 15.60 -22.80 8.41
CA ASN A 15 16.50 -22.35 7.35
C ASN A 15 16.45 -23.30 6.12
N VAL A 16 16.13 -24.56 6.32
CA VAL A 16 15.99 -25.54 5.24
C VAL A 16 14.74 -25.24 4.40
N GLU A 17 13.62 -24.92 5.02
CA GLU A 17 12.38 -24.54 4.31
C GLU A 17 12.56 -23.21 3.57
N LEU A 18 13.26 -22.26 4.17
CA LEU A 18 13.60 -20.98 3.49
C LEU A 18 14.51 -21.21 2.28
N ALA A 19 15.52 -22.09 2.39
CA ALA A 19 16.38 -22.41 1.26
C ALA A 19 15.59 -23.09 0.13
N LYS A 20 14.66 -23.98 0.49
CA LYS A 20 13.77 -24.67 -0.48
C LYS A 20 12.88 -23.65 -1.19
N ALA A 21 12.19 -22.79 -0.45
CA ALA A 21 11.33 -21.75 -1.02
C ALA A 21 12.11 -20.81 -1.95
N LYS A 22 13.33 -20.43 -1.57
CA LYS A 22 14.21 -19.63 -2.44
C LYS A 22 14.52 -20.36 -3.75
N SER A 23 14.90 -21.64 -3.68
CA SER A 23 15.24 -22.42 -4.87
C SER A 23 14.02 -22.61 -5.79
N GLU A 24 12.85 -22.84 -5.23
CA GLU A 24 11.59 -22.93 -5.99
C GLU A 24 11.26 -21.61 -6.70
N LEU A 25 11.41 -20.48 -6.02
CA LEU A 25 11.23 -19.15 -6.64
C LEU A 25 12.26 -18.87 -7.74
N GLU A 26 13.51 -19.31 -7.59
CA GLU A 26 14.54 -19.19 -8.64
C GLU A 26 14.15 -19.99 -9.88
N LEU A 27 13.61 -21.20 -9.72
CA LEU A 27 13.10 -22.01 -10.84
C LEU A 27 11.90 -21.34 -11.52
N ILE A 28 10.94 -20.85 -10.75
CA ILE A 28 9.78 -20.12 -11.30
C ILE A 28 10.25 -18.88 -12.06
N ARG A 29 11.15 -18.09 -11.47
CA ARG A 29 11.75 -16.93 -12.12
C ARG A 29 12.41 -17.30 -13.45
N LYS A 30 13.17 -18.38 -13.51
CA LYS A 30 13.80 -18.85 -14.74
C LYS A 30 12.75 -19.21 -15.80
N ARG A 31 11.72 -19.96 -15.43
CA ARG A 31 10.62 -20.31 -16.36
C ARG A 31 9.93 -19.08 -16.94
N ILE A 32 9.77 -18.02 -16.14
CA ILE A 32 9.20 -16.76 -16.64
C ILE A 32 10.19 -16.06 -17.58
N GLN A 33 11.48 -16.04 -17.27
CA GLN A 33 12.50 -15.44 -18.13
C GLN A 33 12.68 -16.19 -19.45
N ASP A 34 12.53 -17.50 -19.45
CA ASP A 34 12.60 -18.36 -20.63
C ASP A 34 11.29 -18.27 -21.47
N GLY A 35 10.26 -17.56 -20.98
CA GLY A 35 8.98 -17.37 -21.66
C GLY A 35 8.05 -18.57 -21.60
N GLU A 36 8.33 -19.58 -20.76
CA GLU A 36 7.48 -20.77 -20.61
C GLU A 36 6.13 -20.44 -19.95
N ILE A 37 6.12 -19.51 -19.03
CA ILE A 37 4.92 -19.02 -18.32
C ILE A 37 4.99 -17.50 -18.18
N SER A 38 3.84 -16.82 -18.13
CA SER A 38 3.79 -15.40 -17.79
C SER A 38 3.95 -15.17 -16.29
N PHE A 39 4.33 -13.96 -15.88
CA PHE A 39 4.40 -13.61 -14.46
C PHE A 39 3.04 -13.76 -13.77
N ASP A 40 1.97 -13.34 -14.44
CA ASP A 40 0.60 -13.42 -13.91
C ASP A 40 0.16 -14.86 -13.72
N GLN A 41 0.47 -15.75 -14.68
CA GLN A 41 0.22 -17.18 -14.55
C GLN A 41 1.00 -17.79 -13.39
N ALA A 42 2.27 -17.42 -13.25
CA ALA A 42 3.10 -17.86 -12.13
C ALA A 42 2.54 -17.41 -10.78
N ALA A 43 2.05 -16.17 -10.69
CA ALA A 43 1.42 -15.66 -9.48
C ALA A 43 0.12 -16.43 -9.14
N ILE A 44 -0.73 -16.68 -10.12
CA ILE A 44 -1.99 -17.44 -9.94
C ILE A 44 -1.71 -18.87 -9.50
N GLU A 45 -0.71 -19.52 -10.07
CA GLU A 45 -0.44 -20.94 -9.85
C GLU A 45 0.38 -21.19 -8.56
N PHE A 46 1.40 -20.39 -8.31
CA PHE A 46 2.43 -20.69 -7.29
C PHE A 46 2.45 -19.71 -6.11
N SER A 47 1.78 -18.55 -6.17
CA SER A 47 1.82 -17.59 -5.06
C SER A 47 0.99 -18.06 -3.87
N ASP A 48 1.54 -17.94 -2.67
CA ASP A 48 0.84 -18.11 -1.40
C ASP A 48 0.13 -16.84 -0.91
N ASP A 49 0.38 -15.70 -1.57
CA ASP A 49 -0.26 -14.44 -1.23
C ASP A 49 -1.72 -14.42 -1.72
N LYS A 50 -2.63 -14.57 -0.76
CA LYS A 50 -4.07 -14.65 -1.03
C LYS A 50 -4.67 -13.34 -1.57
N ASP A 51 -4.05 -12.22 -1.25
CA ASP A 51 -4.58 -10.89 -1.60
C ASP A 51 -4.32 -10.56 -3.07
N THR A 52 -3.17 -10.98 -3.60
CA THR A 52 -2.75 -10.64 -4.97
C THR A 52 -2.75 -11.83 -5.92
N ARG A 53 -2.75 -13.06 -5.42
CA ARG A 53 -2.72 -14.29 -6.23
C ARG A 53 -3.79 -14.33 -7.31
N SER A 54 -5.05 -14.03 -6.95
CA SER A 54 -6.19 -14.07 -7.89
C SER A 54 -6.13 -12.99 -8.95
N ASN A 55 -5.33 -11.97 -8.75
CA ASN A 55 -5.13 -10.81 -9.63
C ASN A 55 -3.76 -10.84 -10.33
N GLY A 56 -3.17 -12.03 -10.53
CA GLY A 56 -1.88 -12.16 -11.21
C GLY A 56 -0.70 -11.50 -10.48
N GLY A 57 -0.80 -11.29 -9.17
CA GLY A 57 0.25 -10.68 -8.36
C GLY A 57 0.30 -9.15 -8.42
N VAL A 58 -0.72 -8.49 -9.02
CA VAL A 58 -0.77 -7.02 -9.12
C VAL A 58 -0.90 -6.41 -7.73
N LEU A 59 0.04 -5.53 -7.38
CA LEU A 59 0.00 -4.76 -6.13
C LEU A 59 -0.81 -3.49 -6.31
N ILE A 60 -1.67 -3.21 -5.33
CA ILE A 60 -2.44 -1.96 -5.26
C ILE A 60 -1.87 -1.11 -4.12
N ASN A 61 -1.57 0.13 -4.42
CA ASN A 61 -1.10 1.11 -3.43
C ASN A 61 -2.26 1.46 -2.48
N PRO A 62 -2.17 1.12 -1.19
CA PRO A 62 -3.28 1.34 -0.26
C PRO A 62 -3.57 2.82 0.00
N ALA A 63 -2.62 3.71 -0.29
CA ALA A 63 -2.81 5.15 -0.10
C ALA A 63 -3.56 5.81 -1.26
N THR A 64 -3.42 5.29 -2.47
CA THR A 64 -3.99 5.90 -3.69
C THR A 64 -5.07 5.05 -4.36
N GLY A 65 -5.11 3.73 -4.07
CA GLY A 65 -5.98 2.77 -4.76
C GLY A 65 -5.55 2.45 -6.20
N ASP A 66 -4.37 2.92 -6.63
CA ASP A 66 -3.77 2.73 -7.94
C ASP A 66 -2.67 1.67 -7.90
N THR A 67 -2.24 1.19 -9.04
CA THR A 67 -1.11 0.26 -9.20
C THR A 67 0.26 0.95 -9.19
N ARG A 68 0.28 2.28 -9.13
CA ARG A 68 1.50 3.11 -9.13
C ARG A 68 2.02 3.34 -7.72
N PHE A 69 3.32 3.17 -7.55
CA PHE A 69 4.01 3.41 -6.29
C PHE A 69 5.07 4.50 -6.46
N GLU A 70 5.09 5.45 -5.54
CA GLU A 70 6.19 6.41 -5.44
C GLU A 70 7.40 5.72 -4.83
N LEU A 71 8.52 5.69 -5.55
CA LEU A 71 9.75 5.02 -5.11
C LEU A 71 10.21 5.49 -3.71
N THR A 72 10.08 6.77 -3.42
CA THR A 72 10.48 7.37 -2.14
C THR A 72 9.64 6.93 -0.94
N LYS A 73 8.47 6.34 -1.18
CA LYS A 73 7.56 5.84 -0.12
C LYS A 73 7.63 4.33 0.06
N LEU A 74 8.45 3.66 -0.72
CA LEU A 74 8.69 2.23 -0.59
C LEU A 74 9.63 1.92 0.58
N ASP A 75 9.52 0.70 1.10
CA ASP A 75 10.49 0.17 2.04
C ASP A 75 11.91 0.24 1.46
N PRO A 76 12.94 0.63 2.22
CA PRO A 76 14.32 0.79 1.72
C PRO A 76 14.88 -0.46 1.03
N THR A 77 14.50 -1.64 1.49
CA THR A 77 14.95 -2.90 0.89
C THR A 77 14.35 -3.09 -0.49
N LEU A 78 13.04 -2.83 -0.63
CA LEU A 78 12.33 -2.84 -1.90
C LEU A 78 12.84 -1.76 -2.85
N TYR A 79 13.02 -0.55 -2.35
CA TYR A 79 13.55 0.58 -3.13
C TYR A 79 14.87 0.23 -3.81
N ASN A 80 15.84 -0.27 -3.05
CA ASN A 80 17.16 -0.62 -3.58
C ASN A 80 17.13 -1.72 -4.65
N GLN A 81 16.17 -2.61 -4.58
CA GLN A 81 15.99 -3.68 -5.56
C GLN A 81 15.31 -3.19 -6.83
N ILE A 82 14.22 -2.42 -6.66
CA ILE A 82 13.44 -1.88 -7.78
C ILE A 82 14.26 -0.86 -8.60
N LEU A 83 15.15 -0.09 -7.94
CA LEU A 83 16.03 0.84 -8.65
C LEU A 83 16.92 0.15 -9.70
N LYS A 84 17.31 -1.09 -9.44
CA LYS A 84 18.20 -1.87 -10.33
C LYS A 84 17.48 -2.59 -11.45
N LEU A 85 16.14 -2.63 -11.39
CA LEU A 85 15.32 -3.31 -12.38
C LEU A 85 14.91 -2.32 -13.48
N GLU A 86 14.99 -2.74 -14.71
CA GLU A 86 14.38 -2.06 -15.85
C GLU A 86 12.92 -2.50 -16.03
N GLU A 87 12.20 -1.87 -16.97
CA GLU A 87 10.87 -2.30 -17.31
C GLU A 87 10.87 -3.76 -17.77
N ASP A 88 9.85 -4.48 -17.39
CA ASP A 88 9.65 -5.92 -17.61
C ASP A 88 10.69 -6.85 -16.94
N GLN A 89 11.65 -6.31 -16.19
CA GLN A 89 12.60 -7.13 -15.45
C GLN A 89 12.02 -7.67 -14.15
N ILE A 90 12.52 -8.86 -13.77
CA ILE A 90 12.12 -9.59 -12.57
C ILE A 90 13.30 -9.63 -11.60
N SER A 91 13.04 -9.28 -10.35
CA SER A 91 14.05 -9.33 -9.28
C SER A 91 14.54 -10.75 -9.01
N THR A 92 15.68 -10.87 -8.37
CA THR A 92 16.05 -12.10 -7.65
C THR A 92 15.11 -12.31 -6.46
N PRO A 93 15.00 -13.54 -5.92
CA PRO A 93 14.23 -13.78 -4.70
C PRO A 93 14.66 -12.89 -3.55
N LEU A 94 13.74 -12.11 -3.01
CA LEU A 94 13.91 -11.17 -1.92
C LEU A 94 13.37 -11.78 -0.64
N LEU A 95 14.20 -11.80 0.41
CA LEU A 95 13.73 -12.15 1.74
C LEU A 95 12.96 -10.97 2.32
N ASP A 96 11.74 -11.22 2.74
CA ASP A 96 10.87 -10.30 3.44
C ASP A 96 10.57 -10.85 4.83
N GLU A 97 10.76 -10.02 5.84
CA GLU A 97 10.49 -10.38 7.23
C GLU A 97 9.38 -9.47 7.76
N GLU A 98 8.25 -10.08 8.07
CA GLU A 98 7.11 -9.37 8.66
C GLU A 98 7.40 -8.98 10.11
N ARG A 99 6.71 -7.97 10.61
CA ARG A 99 6.77 -7.58 12.03
C ARG A 99 6.37 -8.72 12.99
N SER A 100 5.65 -9.71 12.49
CA SER A 100 5.30 -10.95 13.19
C SER A 100 6.47 -11.94 13.34
N GLY A 101 7.62 -11.67 12.73
CA GLY A 101 8.76 -12.58 12.65
C GLY A 101 8.63 -13.63 11.53
N LYS A 102 7.54 -13.62 10.76
CA LYS A 102 7.41 -14.53 9.61
C LYS A 102 8.33 -14.09 8.49
N ARG A 103 9.10 -15.05 7.99
CA ARG A 103 10.03 -14.87 6.87
C ARG A 103 9.45 -15.50 5.61
N LYS A 104 9.46 -14.77 4.51
CA LYS A 104 8.99 -15.21 3.20
C LYS A 104 9.91 -14.73 2.10
N TYR A 105 9.93 -15.42 0.97
CA TYR A 105 10.58 -14.94 -0.24
C TYR A 105 9.55 -14.43 -1.23
N LYS A 106 9.92 -13.39 -1.96
CA LYS A 106 9.12 -12.85 -3.06
C LYS A 106 10.01 -12.46 -4.24
N ILE A 107 9.46 -12.52 -5.44
CA ILE A 107 10.01 -11.92 -6.65
C ILE A 107 9.09 -10.78 -7.08
N ILE A 108 9.65 -9.74 -7.66
CA ILE A 108 8.95 -8.54 -8.09
C ILE A 108 9.24 -8.30 -9.55
N LYS A 109 8.20 -7.96 -10.32
CA LYS A 109 8.32 -7.49 -11.69
C LYS A 109 7.95 -6.00 -11.74
N VAL A 110 8.75 -5.21 -12.43
CA VAL A 110 8.44 -3.81 -12.76
C VAL A 110 7.74 -3.81 -14.12
N THR A 111 6.45 -3.50 -14.13
CA THR A 111 5.66 -3.51 -15.37
C THR A 111 5.86 -2.23 -16.18
N ASN A 112 5.88 -1.08 -15.51
CA ASN A 112 6.07 0.22 -16.14
C ASN A 112 6.90 1.12 -15.23
N ARG A 113 7.69 1.98 -15.84
CA ARG A 113 8.47 3.01 -15.17
C ARG A 113 8.05 4.38 -15.67
N PHE A 114 7.71 5.25 -14.74
CA PHE A 114 7.32 6.62 -15.05
C PHE A 114 8.39 7.58 -14.52
N ASP A 115 8.97 8.35 -15.39
CA ASP A 115 9.90 9.39 -15.01
C ASP A 115 9.17 10.56 -14.34
N GLN A 116 9.93 11.33 -13.55
CA GLN A 116 9.39 12.54 -12.93
C GLN A 116 8.98 13.51 -14.03
N HIS A 117 7.73 13.92 -14.04
CA HIS A 117 7.18 14.88 -14.98
C HIS A 117 6.26 15.86 -14.26
N VAL A 118 6.01 17.00 -14.89
CA VAL A 118 4.98 17.93 -14.44
C VAL A 118 3.63 17.33 -14.79
N ALA A 119 2.68 17.35 -13.83
CA ALA A 119 1.37 16.75 -14.03
C ALA A 119 0.69 17.26 -15.30
N ASP A 120 0.27 16.35 -16.16
CA ASP A 120 -0.37 16.59 -17.45
C ASP A 120 -1.73 15.90 -17.51
N TYR A 121 -2.72 16.59 -18.08
CA TYR A 121 -4.07 16.06 -18.24
C TYR A 121 -4.14 14.79 -19.09
N ALA A 122 -3.22 14.59 -20.03
CA ALA A 122 -3.22 13.41 -20.88
C ALA A 122 -2.79 12.15 -20.12
N GLN A 123 -1.81 12.28 -19.22
CA GLN A 123 -1.21 11.15 -18.50
C GLN A 123 -1.77 10.98 -17.08
N ASP A 124 -2.12 12.08 -16.41
CA ASP A 124 -2.48 12.10 -15.00
C ASP A 124 -3.97 12.42 -14.74
N TYR A 125 -4.81 12.36 -15.77
CA TYR A 125 -6.23 12.75 -15.67
C TYR A 125 -6.94 12.14 -14.47
N VAL A 126 -6.77 10.83 -14.24
CA VAL A 126 -7.43 10.12 -13.13
C VAL A 126 -6.97 10.69 -11.78
N LYS A 127 -5.66 10.88 -11.61
CA LYS A 127 -5.09 11.43 -10.38
C LYS A 127 -5.52 12.88 -10.13
N ILE A 128 -5.51 13.70 -11.17
CA ILE A 128 -5.96 15.11 -11.09
C ILE A 128 -7.46 15.16 -10.74
N LYS A 129 -8.28 14.33 -11.39
CA LYS A 129 -9.71 14.22 -11.10
C LYS A 129 -9.97 13.81 -9.66
N ASP A 130 -9.24 12.81 -9.13
CA ASP A 130 -9.41 12.33 -7.77
C ASP A 130 -8.99 13.39 -6.74
N LEU A 131 -7.91 14.13 -7.00
CA LEU A 131 -7.50 15.26 -6.16
C LEU A 131 -8.54 16.37 -6.15
N ALA A 132 -9.04 16.76 -7.30
CA ALA A 132 -10.10 17.77 -7.42
C ALA A 132 -11.42 17.32 -6.77
N LEU A 133 -11.74 16.02 -6.84
CA LEU A 133 -12.90 15.46 -6.15
C LEU A 133 -12.74 15.53 -4.63
N LYS A 134 -11.58 15.16 -4.11
CA LYS A 134 -11.27 15.26 -2.67
C LYS A 134 -11.35 16.69 -2.16
N GLU A 135 -10.81 17.66 -2.91
CA GLU A 135 -10.91 19.08 -2.59
C GLU A 135 -12.37 19.54 -2.52
N LYS A 136 -13.18 19.22 -3.53
CA LYS A 136 -14.62 19.52 -3.51
C LYS A 136 -15.38 18.86 -2.36
N GLN A 137 -15.01 17.64 -1.98
CA GLN A 137 -15.60 16.96 -0.84
C GLN A 137 -15.26 17.67 0.48
N LEU A 138 -14.00 18.10 0.65
CA LEU A 138 -13.60 18.85 1.83
C LEU A 138 -14.32 20.20 1.92
N ASP A 139 -14.41 20.92 0.81
CA ASP A 139 -15.16 22.19 0.73
C ASP A 139 -16.64 21.99 1.06
N ALA A 140 -17.26 20.94 0.53
CA ALA A 140 -18.65 20.61 0.82
C ALA A 140 -18.88 20.28 2.30
N ILE A 141 -17.96 19.53 2.91
CA ILE A 141 -17.98 19.21 4.34
C ILE A 141 -17.82 20.48 5.18
N GLN A 142 -16.87 21.36 4.83
CA GLN A 142 -16.67 22.62 5.54
C GLN A 142 -17.90 23.53 5.48
N LYS A 143 -18.52 23.68 4.30
CA LYS A 143 -19.74 24.45 4.14
C LYS A 143 -20.88 23.86 4.95
N TRP A 144 -21.07 22.55 4.86
CA TRP A 144 -22.10 21.84 5.63
C TRP A 144 -21.90 22.01 7.13
N MET A 145 -20.64 21.88 7.62
CA MET A 145 -20.32 22.11 9.03
C MET A 145 -20.63 23.55 9.47
N ALA A 146 -20.25 24.53 8.66
CA ALA A 146 -20.52 25.94 8.96
C ALA A 146 -22.04 26.22 9.08
N GLU A 147 -22.84 25.65 8.18
CA GLU A 147 -24.30 25.75 8.23
C GLU A 147 -24.87 25.03 9.46
N LYS A 148 -24.39 23.83 9.77
CA LYS A 148 -24.90 23.03 10.90
C LYS A 148 -24.50 23.56 12.26
N ILE A 149 -23.38 24.24 12.39
CA ILE A 149 -22.95 24.87 13.64
C ILE A 149 -23.95 25.96 14.03
N THR A 150 -24.47 26.74 13.08
CA THR A 150 -25.46 27.79 13.38
C THR A 150 -26.83 27.24 13.81
N ASP A 151 -27.18 26.04 13.33
CA ASP A 151 -28.47 25.39 13.61
C ASP A 151 -28.41 24.43 14.80
N THR A 152 -27.23 24.19 15.36
CA THR A 152 -27.02 23.16 16.40
C THR A 152 -26.57 23.80 17.69
N TYR A 153 -27.29 23.51 18.78
CA TYR A 153 -26.84 23.94 20.10
C TYR A 153 -25.56 23.22 20.51
N VAL A 154 -24.47 23.98 20.70
CA VAL A 154 -23.17 23.47 21.14
C VAL A 154 -22.83 24.08 22.50
N SER A 155 -22.61 23.26 23.50
CA SER A 155 -22.14 23.68 24.83
C SER A 155 -20.70 23.29 25.06
N VAL A 156 -19.83 24.27 25.21
CA VAL A 156 -18.40 24.06 25.52
C VAL A 156 -18.15 24.30 27.00
N ASN A 157 -17.50 23.34 27.66
CA ASN A 157 -17.14 23.46 29.07
C ASN A 157 -16.23 24.67 29.28
N ARG A 158 -16.41 25.38 30.42
CA ARG A 158 -15.63 26.59 30.78
C ARG A 158 -14.12 26.43 30.66
N VAL A 159 -13.60 25.23 31.00
CA VAL A 159 -12.17 24.93 30.94
C VAL A 159 -11.61 25.00 29.50
N HIS A 160 -12.46 24.77 28.47
CA HIS A 160 -12.06 24.72 27.07
C HIS A 160 -12.49 25.94 26.26
N LYS A 161 -13.14 26.92 26.89
CA LYS A 161 -13.60 28.15 26.20
C LYS A 161 -12.45 29.01 25.64
N ALA A 162 -11.25 28.89 26.21
CA ALA A 162 -10.07 29.61 25.76
C ALA A 162 -9.26 28.87 24.67
N CYS A 163 -9.72 27.70 24.22
CA CYS A 163 -9.05 26.95 23.16
C CYS A 163 -9.39 27.55 21.79
N ASP A 164 -8.40 27.62 20.91
CA ASP A 164 -8.62 27.94 19.50
C ASP A 164 -9.27 26.74 18.79
N PHE A 165 -10.51 26.93 18.37
CA PHE A 165 -11.24 25.92 17.59
C PHE A 165 -11.12 26.23 16.11
N ALA A 166 -10.95 25.21 15.27
CA ALA A 166 -10.93 25.36 13.82
C ALA A 166 -12.24 25.93 13.23
N ASN A 167 -13.36 25.78 13.97
CA ASN A 167 -14.66 26.34 13.63
C ASN A 167 -15.20 27.15 14.80
N LYS A 168 -16.07 28.14 14.53
CA LYS A 168 -16.72 28.98 15.56
C LYS A 168 -17.80 28.19 16.31
N TRP A 169 -17.39 27.36 17.26
CA TRP A 169 -18.29 26.58 18.11
C TRP A 169 -18.94 27.38 19.24
N ILE A 170 -18.43 28.57 19.51
CA ILE A 170 -18.87 29.43 20.61
C ILE A 170 -19.34 30.73 19.97
N GLU A 171 -20.62 31.08 20.18
CA GLU A 171 -21.10 32.44 19.98
C GLU A 171 -20.63 33.29 21.17
N GLU A 172 -20.09 34.49 20.91
CA GLU A 172 -19.69 35.49 21.92
C GLU A 172 -20.87 36.05 22.66
#